data_06556e500949fc2cf0c67a671d27f7a3
#
_entry.id   06556e500949fc2cf0c67a671d27f7a3
#
_cell.length_a   1.000
_cell.length_b   1.000
_cell.length_c   1.000
_cell.angle_alpha   90.00
_cell.angle_beta   90.00
_cell.angle_gamma   90.00
#
_symmetry.space_group_name_H-M   'P 1'
#
loop_
_entity.id
_entity.type
_entity.pdbx_description
1 polymer ?
#
loop_
_entity_poly.entity_id
_entity_poly.type
_entity_poly.pdbx_seq_one_letter_code
_entity_poly.pdbx_strand_id
1 'polypeptide(L)'
;MTAHGFTLFDTTIGRCGVAWSDRGLVGVQLPESSEKMTRDRMLQRFPAAAETAPPPNVRIAIDEIIAMLRGERNDLAAIALDMDGVAPFHRRVYEAARTIPPGRTLAYGDVAARLGAPRAARAVGQALGRNPFPIVVPCHRVLAAGGKIGGFSAHGGTATKRRMLALEAGE
;
A
#
# COMPACT_ATOMS: atom_id res chain seq x y z
N MET A 1 1.29 -17.13 4.72
CA MET A 1 1.60 -15.86 5.38
C MET A 1 0.85 -15.81 6.70
N THR A 2 1.55 -15.76 7.80
CA THR A 2 0.95 -15.78 9.13
C THR A 2 1.22 -14.46 9.84
N ALA A 3 0.16 -13.70 10.11
CA ALA A 3 0.26 -12.48 10.88
C ALA A 3 0.28 -12.83 12.38
N HIS A 4 1.17 -12.20 13.13
CA HIS A 4 1.25 -12.35 14.58
C HIS A 4 0.36 -11.34 15.30
N GLY A 5 0.28 -10.14 14.78
CA GLY A 5 -0.52 -9.09 15.36
C GLY A 5 -0.94 -8.05 14.35
N PHE A 6 -1.88 -7.21 14.75
CA PHE A 6 -2.27 -6.03 13.99
C PHE A 6 -2.59 -4.87 14.94
N THR A 7 -2.59 -3.67 14.41
CA THR A 7 -3.03 -2.47 15.12
C THR A 7 -3.64 -1.48 14.15
N LEU A 8 -4.46 -0.57 14.68
CA LEU A 8 -4.99 0.56 13.94
C LEU A 8 -4.25 1.83 14.37
N PHE A 9 -4.16 2.80 13.47
CA PHE A 9 -3.49 4.06 13.76
C PHE A 9 -4.09 5.21 12.95
N ASP A 10 -4.08 6.42 13.51
CA ASP A 10 -4.65 7.59 12.89
C ASP A 10 -3.70 8.21 11.88
N THR A 11 -4.24 8.62 10.74
CA THR A 11 -3.52 9.34 9.70
C THR A 11 -4.38 10.48 9.17
N THR A 12 -3.79 11.32 8.33
CA THR A 12 -4.54 12.41 7.67
C THR A 12 -5.64 11.93 6.74
N ILE A 13 -5.58 10.66 6.29
CA ILE A 13 -6.63 10.10 5.43
C ILE A 13 -7.63 9.23 6.21
N GLY A 14 -7.46 9.12 7.52
CA GLY A 14 -8.32 8.34 8.39
C GLY A 14 -7.57 7.26 9.16
N ARG A 15 -8.32 6.37 9.79
CA ARG A 15 -7.75 5.31 10.61
C ARG A 15 -7.33 4.13 9.74
N CYS A 16 -6.03 3.92 9.64
CA CYS A 16 -5.43 2.83 8.89
C CYS A 16 -5.14 1.63 9.78
N GLY A 17 -4.78 0.49 9.18
CA GLY A 17 -4.34 -0.68 9.91
C GLY A 17 -3.06 -1.26 9.32
N VAL A 18 -2.27 -1.93 10.16
CA VAL A 18 -1.14 -2.75 9.73
C VAL A 18 -1.16 -4.07 10.47
N ALA A 19 -0.74 -5.12 9.77
CA ALA A 19 -0.49 -6.42 10.36
C ALA A 19 0.95 -6.83 10.06
N TRP A 20 1.54 -7.63 10.93
CA TRP A 20 2.95 -8.00 10.84
C TRP A 20 3.20 -9.46 11.20
N SER A 21 4.34 -9.95 10.71
CA SER A 21 4.97 -11.20 11.11
C SER A 21 6.37 -10.91 11.64
N ASP A 22 7.14 -11.93 11.93
CA ASP A 22 8.54 -11.78 12.34
C ASP A 22 9.43 -11.18 11.23
N ARG A 23 8.98 -11.24 9.98
CA ARG A 23 9.75 -10.79 8.81
C ARG A 23 9.43 -9.38 8.37
N GLY A 24 8.32 -8.80 8.82
CA GLY A 24 7.90 -7.47 8.44
C GLY A 24 6.39 -7.36 8.32
N LEU A 25 5.93 -6.34 7.60
CA LEU A 25 4.49 -6.15 7.39
C LEU A 25 3.95 -7.25 6.47
N VAL A 26 2.81 -7.80 6.83
CA VAL A 26 2.06 -8.74 5.99
C VAL A 26 0.87 -8.07 5.31
N GLY A 27 0.49 -6.88 5.77
CA GLY A 27 -0.56 -6.11 5.14
C GLY A 27 -0.72 -4.73 5.72
N VAL A 28 -1.23 -3.85 4.88
CA VAL A 28 -1.65 -2.49 5.24
C VAL A 28 -3.11 -2.35 4.85
N GLN A 29 -3.90 -1.67 5.66
CA GLN A 29 -5.32 -1.46 5.41
C GLN A 29 -5.61 0.04 5.36
N LEU A 30 -6.12 0.49 4.23
CA LEU A 30 -6.65 1.85 4.10
C LEU A 30 -7.97 1.97 4.87
N PRO A 31 -8.36 3.21 5.28
CA PRO A 31 -9.58 3.38 6.05
C PRO A 31 -10.82 2.89 5.30
N GLU A 32 -11.67 2.16 6.01
CA GLU A 32 -13.03 1.87 5.59
C GLU A 32 -13.97 3.00 6.04
N SER A 33 -15.28 2.79 5.95
CA SER A 33 -16.26 3.83 6.27
C SER A 33 -16.30 4.19 7.78
N SER A 34 -15.78 3.32 8.64
CA SER A 34 -15.69 3.56 10.08
C SER A 34 -14.51 2.78 10.66
N GLU A 35 -14.10 3.17 11.88
CA GLU A 35 -13.06 2.42 12.61
C GLU A 35 -13.45 0.96 12.79
N LYS A 36 -14.73 0.73 13.15
CA LYS A 36 -15.25 -0.63 13.31
C LYS A 36 -15.06 -1.46 12.03
N MET A 37 -15.41 -0.89 10.88
CA MET A 37 -15.29 -1.60 9.61
C MET A 37 -13.83 -1.82 9.21
N THR A 38 -12.94 -0.88 9.53
CA THR A 38 -11.50 -1.06 9.31
C THR A 38 -10.98 -2.22 10.16
N ARG A 39 -11.36 -2.29 11.42
CA ARG A 39 -10.99 -3.40 12.32
C ARG A 39 -11.56 -4.72 11.84
N ASP A 40 -12.83 -4.75 11.45
CA ASP A 40 -13.48 -5.95 10.93
C ASP A 40 -12.76 -6.46 9.68
N ARG A 41 -12.32 -5.56 8.81
CA ARG A 41 -11.57 -5.92 7.61
C ARG A 41 -10.22 -6.54 7.96
N MET A 42 -9.52 -6.00 8.97
CA MET A 42 -8.27 -6.58 9.45
C MET A 42 -8.49 -7.99 10.00
N LEU A 43 -9.55 -8.19 10.76
CA LEU A 43 -9.89 -9.52 11.29
C LEU A 43 -10.24 -10.52 10.19
N GLN A 44 -10.88 -10.07 9.12
CA GLN A 44 -11.16 -10.93 7.96
C GLN A 44 -9.89 -11.31 7.21
N ARG A 45 -8.99 -10.34 7.02
CA ARG A 45 -7.73 -10.59 6.30
C ARG A 45 -6.76 -11.43 7.12
N PHE A 46 -6.74 -11.25 8.42
CA PHE A 46 -5.76 -11.85 9.33
C PHE A 46 -6.46 -12.46 10.56
N PRO A 47 -7.26 -13.53 10.37
CA PRO A 47 -8.10 -14.07 11.45
C PRO A 47 -7.31 -14.61 12.64
N ALA A 48 -6.05 -14.99 12.45
CA ALA A 48 -5.20 -15.49 13.51
C ALA A 48 -4.41 -14.41 14.25
N ALA A 49 -4.44 -13.15 13.76
CA ALA A 49 -3.70 -12.07 14.39
C ALA A 49 -4.46 -11.47 15.56
N ALA A 50 -3.73 -11.18 16.65
CA ALA A 50 -4.28 -10.45 17.79
C ALA A 50 -4.09 -8.94 17.62
N GLU A 51 -5.07 -8.17 18.03
CA GLU A 51 -4.92 -6.71 18.11
C GLU A 51 -4.05 -6.41 19.32
N THR A 52 -2.84 -5.88 19.09
CA THR A 52 -1.84 -5.70 20.14
C THR A 52 -0.88 -4.57 19.77
N ALA A 53 -0.08 -4.13 20.74
CA ALA A 53 0.94 -3.11 20.52
C ALA A 53 1.98 -3.61 19.51
N PRO A 54 2.39 -2.77 18.54
CA PRO A 54 3.37 -3.17 17.54
C PRO A 54 4.78 -3.27 18.12
N PRO A 55 5.61 -4.18 17.59
CA PRO A 55 7.02 -4.22 17.93
C PRO A 55 7.76 -2.97 17.38
N PRO A 56 9.00 -2.69 17.85
CA PRO A 56 9.71 -1.44 17.49
C PRO A 56 9.85 -1.21 15.98
N ASN A 57 10.17 -2.22 15.20
CA ASN A 57 10.31 -2.07 13.75
C ASN A 57 8.99 -1.69 13.06
N VAL A 58 7.87 -2.23 13.54
CA VAL A 58 6.55 -1.91 13.02
C VAL A 58 6.13 -0.51 13.47
N ARG A 59 6.48 -0.12 14.71
CA ARG A 59 6.22 1.23 15.20
C ARG A 59 6.92 2.27 14.33
N ILE A 60 8.16 2.02 13.96
CA ILE A 60 8.90 2.90 13.04
C ILE A 60 8.19 2.98 11.70
N ALA A 61 7.74 1.85 11.16
CA ALA A 61 6.99 1.82 9.89
C ALA A 61 5.70 2.65 9.97
N ILE A 62 4.95 2.53 11.07
CA ILE A 62 3.74 3.32 11.30
C ILE A 62 4.07 4.81 11.31
N ASP A 63 5.10 5.21 12.03
CA ASP A 63 5.49 6.62 12.13
C ASP A 63 5.89 7.17 10.76
N GLU A 64 6.61 6.41 9.95
CA GLU A 64 6.97 6.79 8.58
C GLU A 64 5.75 6.92 7.67
N ILE A 65 4.79 6.00 7.77
CA ILE A 65 3.53 6.07 7.02
C ILE A 65 2.76 7.32 7.40
N ILE A 66 2.63 7.60 8.70
CA ILE A 66 1.93 8.80 9.19
C ILE A 66 2.60 10.05 8.64
N ALA A 67 3.93 10.13 8.69
CA ALA A 67 4.69 11.26 8.20
C ALA A 67 4.48 11.49 6.69
N MET A 68 4.53 10.41 5.90
CA MET A 68 4.29 10.50 4.46
C MET A 68 2.88 10.99 4.16
N LEU A 69 1.89 10.53 4.89
CA LEU A 69 0.50 10.95 4.70
C LEU A 69 0.23 12.37 5.21
N ARG A 70 1.16 12.98 5.94
CA ARG A 70 1.15 14.43 6.24
C ARG A 70 1.80 15.27 5.16
N GLY A 71 2.30 14.65 4.10
CA GLY A 71 2.98 15.33 3.01
C GLY A 71 4.50 15.43 3.18
N GLU A 72 5.07 14.80 4.20
CA GLU A 72 6.52 14.73 4.36
C GLU A 72 7.11 13.76 3.32
N ARG A 73 8.20 14.13 2.70
CA ARG A 73 8.82 13.28 1.68
C ARG A 73 9.54 12.12 2.35
N ASN A 74 9.00 10.93 2.13
CA ASN A 74 9.56 9.67 2.59
C ASN A 74 9.16 8.59 1.58
N ASP A 75 10.13 7.87 1.04
CA ASP A 75 9.87 6.83 0.04
C ASP A 75 9.47 5.49 0.66
N LEU A 76 9.52 5.38 1.99
CA LEU A 76 9.18 4.18 2.76
C LEU A 76 10.01 2.94 2.37
N ALA A 77 11.16 3.15 1.73
CA ALA A 77 11.97 2.06 1.18
C ALA A 77 12.57 1.15 2.27
N ALA A 78 12.76 1.68 3.47
CA ALA A 78 13.34 0.92 4.58
C ALA A 78 12.33 0.00 5.28
N ILE A 79 11.04 0.12 5.00
CA ILE A 79 10.02 -0.72 5.61
C ILE A 79 10.12 -2.15 5.06
N ALA A 80 10.34 -3.12 5.95
CA ALA A 80 10.38 -4.52 5.58
C ALA A 80 8.98 -5.06 5.32
N LEU A 81 8.80 -5.75 4.21
CA LEU A 81 7.56 -6.42 3.84
C LEU A 81 7.78 -7.93 3.84
N ASP A 82 6.86 -8.65 4.43
CA ASP A 82 6.83 -10.11 4.32
C ASP A 82 5.99 -10.47 3.11
N MET A 83 6.66 -10.83 2.02
CA MET A 83 6.02 -11.19 0.75
C MET A 83 5.85 -12.70 0.59
N ASP A 84 5.93 -13.45 1.67
CA ASP A 84 5.67 -14.89 1.64
C ASP A 84 4.24 -15.13 1.13
N GLY A 85 4.11 -16.05 0.18
CA GLY A 85 2.84 -16.34 -0.47
C GLY A 85 2.42 -15.38 -1.57
N VAL A 86 3.18 -14.31 -1.81
CA VAL A 86 2.94 -13.40 -2.94
C VAL A 86 3.50 -14.03 -4.22
N ALA A 87 2.67 -14.11 -5.27
CA ALA A 87 3.07 -14.70 -6.53
C ALA A 87 4.30 -13.97 -7.11
N PRO A 88 5.23 -14.67 -7.78
CA PRO A 88 6.48 -14.06 -8.27
C PRO A 88 6.29 -12.83 -9.14
N PHE A 89 5.33 -12.86 -10.07
CA PHE A 89 5.05 -11.70 -10.92
C PHE A 89 4.52 -10.52 -10.11
N HIS A 90 3.62 -10.74 -9.16
CA HIS A 90 3.10 -9.70 -8.28
C HIS A 90 4.23 -9.09 -7.45
N ARG A 91 5.14 -9.91 -6.91
CA ARG A 91 6.29 -9.41 -6.16
C ARG A 91 7.15 -8.47 -7.02
N ARG A 92 7.42 -8.84 -8.27
CA ARG A 92 8.17 -7.98 -9.19
C ARG A 92 7.48 -6.65 -9.45
N VAL A 93 6.14 -6.68 -9.62
CA VAL A 93 5.33 -5.46 -9.79
C VAL A 93 5.45 -4.57 -8.56
N TYR A 94 5.32 -5.13 -7.37
CA TYR A 94 5.38 -4.37 -6.12
C TYR A 94 6.77 -3.78 -5.89
N GLU A 95 7.82 -4.52 -6.18
CA GLU A 95 9.20 -4.03 -6.09
C GLU A 95 9.45 -2.88 -7.06
N ALA A 96 8.95 -2.99 -8.30
CA ALA A 96 9.05 -1.91 -9.29
C ALA A 96 8.26 -0.67 -8.84
N ALA A 97 7.05 -0.85 -8.33
CA ALA A 97 6.23 0.27 -7.84
C ALA A 97 6.91 1.01 -6.69
N ARG A 98 7.59 0.30 -5.82
CA ARG A 98 8.31 0.92 -4.68
C ARG A 98 9.44 1.84 -5.11
N THR A 99 9.91 1.74 -6.33
CA THR A 99 10.95 2.65 -6.86
C THR A 99 10.39 3.99 -7.31
N ILE A 100 9.08 4.14 -7.40
CA ILE A 100 8.46 5.40 -7.80
C ILE A 100 8.46 6.35 -6.60
N PRO A 101 9.19 7.46 -6.64
CA PRO A 101 9.25 8.37 -5.49
C PRO A 101 7.95 9.16 -5.31
N PRO A 102 7.71 9.69 -4.10
CA PRO A 102 6.59 10.62 -3.87
C PRO A 102 6.62 11.79 -4.86
N GLY A 103 5.46 12.17 -5.37
CA GLY A 103 5.34 13.25 -6.35
C GLY A 103 5.57 12.82 -7.79
N ARG A 104 5.87 11.54 -8.04
CA ARG A 104 6.02 10.99 -9.38
C ARG A 104 4.97 9.93 -9.64
N THR A 105 4.66 9.73 -10.93
CA THR A 105 3.71 8.71 -11.37
C THR A 105 4.25 7.99 -12.60
N LEU A 106 3.81 6.74 -12.78
CA LEU A 106 4.03 5.95 -13.98
C LEU A 106 2.70 5.42 -14.50
N ALA A 107 2.64 5.11 -15.79
CA ALA A 107 1.51 4.36 -16.32
C ALA A 107 1.73 2.85 -16.11
N TYR A 108 0.65 2.06 -16.16
CA TYR A 108 0.76 0.60 -16.08
C TYR A 108 1.72 0.04 -17.13
N GLY A 109 1.67 0.58 -18.34
CA GLY A 109 2.58 0.19 -19.43
C GLY A 109 4.04 0.50 -19.14
N ASP A 110 4.31 1.61 -18.44
CA ASP A 110 5.69 1.97 -18.04
C ASP A 110 6.25 0.96 -17.03
N VAL A 111 5.43 0.55 -16.07
CA VAL A 111 5.82 -0.49 -15.10
C VAL A 111 6.08 -1.81 -15.83
N ALA A 112 5.20 -2.20 -16.73
CA ALA A 112 5.35 -3.41 -17.53
C ALA A 112 6.67 -3.39 -18.33
N ALA A 113 6.99 -2.26 -18.95
CA ALA A 113 8.23 -2.09 -19.70
C ALA A 113 9.46 -2.26 -18.79
N ARG A 114 9.45 -1.69 -17.59
CA ARG A 114 10.53 -1.85 -16.61
C ARG A 114 10.74 -3.29 -16.18
N LEU A 115 9.70 -4.11 -16.23
CA LEU A 115 9.77 -5.54 -15.92
C LEU A 115 10.23 -6.38 -17.11
N GLY A 116 10.50 -5.77 -18.26
CA GLY A 116 10.81 -6.49 -19.47
C GLY A 116 9.62 -7.19 -20.12
N ALA A 117 8.40 -6.78 -19.77
CA ALA A 117 7.15 -7.38 -20.25
C ALA A 117 6.18 -6.28 -20.74
N PRO A 118 6.54 -5.54 -21.81
CA PRO A 118 5.79 -4.35 -22.24
C PRO A 118 4.33 -4.60 -22.60
N ARG A 119 3.96 -5.85 -22.87
CA ARG A 119 2.57 -6.23 -23.18
C ARG A 119 1.76 -6.59 -21.93
N ALA A 120 2.36 -6.54 -20.74
CA ALA A 120 1.74 -7.01 -19.51
C ALA A 120 1.06 -5.89 -18.71
N ALA A 121 0.71 -4.77 -19.33
CA ALA A 121 0.08 -3.62 -18.63
C ALA A 121 -1.18 -4.02 -17.85
N ARG A 122 -2.03 -4.87 -18.44
CA ARG A 122 -3.23 -5.37 -17.76
C ARG A 122 -2.89 -6.22 -16.55
N ALA A 123 -1.89 -7.09 -16.67
CA ALA A 123 -1.46 -7.94 -15.56
C ALA A 123 -0.84 -7.10 -14.44
N VAL A 124 -0.11 -6.03 -14.77
CA VAL A 124 0.39 -5.05 -13.79
C VAL A 124 -0.79 -4.40 -13.05
N GLY A 125 -1.80 -3.95 -13.77
CA GLY A 125 -3.00 -3.37 -13.16
C GLY A 125 -3.71 -4.35 -12.22
N GLN A 126 -3.82 -5.62 -12.60
CA GLN A 126 -4.41 -6.65 -11.74
C GLN A 126 -3.58 -6.90 -10.48
N ALA A 127 -2.25 -6.96 -10.62
CA ALA A 127 -1.36 -7.14 -9.47
C ALA A 127 -1.50 -5.98 -8.49
N LEU A 128 -1.53 -4.73 -8.98
CA LEU A 128 -1.70 -3.55 -8.14
C LEU A 128 -3.08 -3.49 -7.50
N GLY A 129 -4.12 -3.98 -8.18
CA GLY A 129 -5.47 -4.10 -7.62
C GLY A 129 -5.55 -5.08 -6.46
N ARG A 130 -4.62 -6.02 -6.36
CA ARG A 130 -4.51 -7.01 -5.27
C ARG A 130 -3.39 -6.70 -4.28
N ASN A 131 -2.83 -5.50 -4.33
CA ASN A 131 -1.73 -5.08 -3.48
C ASN A 131 -2.09 -5.21 -1.99
N PRO A 132 -1.37 -6.07 -1.22
CA PRO A 132 -1.61 -6.20 0.21
C PRO A 132 -1.05 -5.05 1.05
N PHE A 133 -0.24 -4.18 0.43
CA PHE A 133 0.54 -3.16 1.12
C PHE A 133 0.32 -1.76 0.55
N PRO A 134 -0.95 -1.27 0.44
CA PRO A 134 -1.15 0.09 -0.07
C PRO A 134 -0.35 1.08 0.77
N ILE A 135 0.01 2.21 0.21
CA ILE A 135 0.91 3.24 0.76
C ILE A 135 2.38 2.81 0.65
N VAL A 136 2.78 1.70 1.25
CA VAL A 136 4.18 1.21 1.21
C VAL A 136 4.55 0.73 -0.18
N VAL A 137 3.69 -0.05 -0.82
CA VAL A 137 3.74 -0.30 -2.26
C VAL A 137 2.79 0.73 -2.89
N PRO A 138 3.33 1.79 -3.52
CA PRO A 138 2.53 2.96 -3.88
C PRO A 138 1.71 2.74 -5.15
N CYS A 139 0.73 1.84 -5.09
CA CYS A 139 -0.16 1.58 -6.22
C CYS A 139 -0.90 2.84 -6.67
N HIS A 140 -1.08 3.83 -5.79
CA HIS A 140 -1.67 5.12 -6.15
C HIS A 140 -0.81 5.95 -7.12
N ARG A 141 0.49 5.65 -7.23
CA ARG A 141 1.41 6.33 -8.17
C ARG A 141 1.44 5.69 -9.55
N VAL A 142 0.64 4.66 -9.78
CA VAL A 142 0.53 4.03 -11.10
C VAL A 142 -0.83 4.34 -11.69
N LEU A 143 -0.83 4.95 -12.87
CA LEU A 143 -2.03 5.50 -13.51
C LEU A 143 -2.35 4.75 -14.80
N ALA A 144 -3.59 4.90 -15.26
CA ALA A 144 -3.99 4.44 -16.58
C ALA A 144 -3.33 5.27 -17.69
N ALA A 145 -3.38 4.77 -18.91
CA ALA A 145 -2.81 5.46 -20.06
C ALA A 145 -3.33 6.90 -20.18
N GLY A 146 -2.45 7.83 -20.55
CA GLY A 146 -2.80 9.25 -20.68
C GLY A 146 -2.92 10.00 -19.35
N GLY A 147 -2.39 9.43 -18.25
CA GLY A 147 -2.43 10.04 -16.93
C GLY A 147 -3.78 9.98 -16.24
N LYS A 148 -4.71 9.17 -16.77
CA LYS A 148 -6.03 8.99 -16.16
C LYS A 148 -5.90 8.21 -14.86
N ILE A 149 -6.69 8.59 -13.85
CA ILE A 149 -6.79 7.83 -12.62
C ILE A 149 -7.44 6.47 -12.92
N GLY A 150 -6.69 5.39 -12.73
CA GLY A 150 -7.23 4.04 -12.87
C GLY A 150 -8.11 3.67 -11.68
N GLY A 151 -8.65 2.45 -11.72
CA GLY A 151 -9.43 1.92 -10.60
C GLY A 151 -8.61 1.83 -9.32
N PHE A 152 -9.28 1.89 -8.19
CA PHE A 152 -8.66 1.73 -6.88
C PHE A 152 -9.61 0.96 -5.98
N SER A 153 -9.14 -0.13 -5.40
CA SER A 153 -9.99 -1.07 -4.67
C SER A 153 -10.30 -0.67 -3.22
N ALA A 154 -9.62 0.37 -2.71
CA ALA A 154 -9.87 0.85 -1.34
C ALA A 154 -11.21 1.56 -1.21
N HIS A 155 -11.75 1.64 0.01
CA HIS A 155 -12.91 2.48 0.30
C HIS A 155 -12.64 3.93 -0.15
N GLY A 156 -13.63 4.56 -0.76
CA GLY A 156 -13.46 5.87 -1.37
C GLY A 156 -12.90 5.82 -2.80
N GLY A 157 -12.40 4.68 -3.27
CA GLY A 157 -11.96 4.44 -4.64
C GLY A 157 -11.01 5.50 -5.16
N THR A 158 -11.32 6.09 -6.31
CA THR A 158 -10.48 7.09 -6.95
C THR A 158 -10.30 8.37 -6.13
N ALA A 159 -11.24 8.71 -5.25
CA ALA A 159 -11.11 9.88 -4.36
C ALA A 159 -9.95 9.70 -3.38
N THR A 160 -9.79 8.52 -2.78
CA THR A 160 -8.66 8.20 -1.90
C THR A 160 -7.34 8.28 -2.66
N LYS A 161 -7.30 7.70 -3.86
CA LYS A 161 -6.11 7.74 -4.72
C LYS A 161 -5.70 9.18 -5.04
N ARG A 162 -6.66 10.04 -5.43
CA ARG A 162 -6.41 11.46 -5.72
C ARG A 162 -5.91 12.20 -4.49
N ARG A 163 -6.48 11.93 -3.33
CA ARG A 163 -6.06 12.58 -2.09
C ARG A 163 -4.60 12.25 -1.75
N MET A 164 -4.22 10.99 -1.89
CA MET A 164 -2.84 10.57 -1.65
C MET A 164 -1.87 11.24 -2.63
N LEU A 165 -2.22 11.32 -3.91
CA LEU A 165 -1.42 12.02 -4.91
C LEU A 165 -1.30 13.52 -4.62
N ALA A 166 -2.40 14.16 -4.20
CA ALA A 166 -2.40 15.58 -3.83
C ALA A 166 -1.48 15.86 -2.64
N LEU A 167 -1.51 15.01 -1.62
CA LEU A 167 -0.63 15.13 -0.46
C LEU A 167 0.86 15.06 -0.86
N GLU A 168 1.19 14.20 -1.81
CA GLU A 168 2.56 14.05 -2.31
C GLU A 168 2.99 15.22 -3.19
N ALA A 169 2.06 15.87 -3.86
CA ALA A 169 2.32 17.07 -4.66
C ALA A 169 2.43 18.36 -3.82
N GLY A 170 2.17 18.28 -2.52
CA GLY A 170 2.22 19.44 -1.63
C GLY A 170 0.94 20.25 -1.61
N GLU A 171 -0.18 19.65 -2.00
CA GLU A 171 -1.49 20.30 -2.05
C GLU A 171 -2.34 20.07 -0.80
#